data_c2128a4e30d2adf712537ae53b0ed70b
#
_entry.id   c2128a4e30d2adf712537ae53b0ed70b
#
_cell.length_a   1.000
_cell.length_b   1.000
_cell.length_c   1.000
_cell.angle_alpha   90.00
_cell.angle_beta   90.00
_cell.angle_gamma   90.00
#
_symmetry.space_group_name_H-M   'P 1'
#
loop_
_entity.id
_entity.type
_entity.pdbx_description
1 polymer ?
#
loop_
_entity_poly.entity_id
_entity_poly.type
_entity_poly.pdbx_seq_one_letter_code
_entity_poly.pdbx_strand_id
1 'polypeptide(L)'
;MTLSAVASAVAFVALALSGAAVPQDAVPAAVQQDEGQAADPSAAPDAARPRTEGIDRSSFRWAQSSDQSWILVASITPTPGWHVYWENPGDSGNAPSFELTLPAGWRAGRTVFPRPEARTLDGSVFYGYSRSVEYLVPVKRVDGVGDDPWSRDNKPDANAAWKVRAKVMACKERCTVSTLVAGGDWPPLAEAGTDVRLNGGSFGGRALPATAASAGIFASLENNTVRIEGPSRGTSTVRFIPAAIPGMQLGVPDGTVAVDGTVNGDRFRVEFTLQSLGQGPGEPAVAGLVLLGNDPSEPCVWLTIPHPLAGPDGAFGANGVGASDQAPPSK
;
A
#
# COMPACT_ATOMS: atom_id res chain seq x y z
N MET A 1 -31.71 53.19 27.04
CA MET A 1 -31.47 54.08 25.88
C MET A 1 -31.05 53.21 24.72
N THR A 2 -32.00 52.99 23.93
CA THR A 2 -32.24 53.03 22.48
C THR A 2 -31.62 51.94 21.65
N LEU A 3 -32.54 51.07 21.21
CA LEU A 3 -32.46 50.13 20.08
C LEU A 3 -32.03 50.80 18.76
N SER A 4 -31.39 50.04 17.90
CA SER A 4 -31.61 50.17 16.46
C SER A 4 -31.42 48.80 15.78
N ALA A 5 -32.54 48.26 15.34
CA ALA A 5 -32.63 47.13 14.42
C ALA A 5 -32.55 47.66 12.98
N VAL A 6 -31.77 47.00 12.12
CA VAL A 6 -31.83 47.21 10.67
C VAL A 6 -32.26 45.92 10.04
N ALA A 7 -33.47 45.90 9.53
CA ALA A 7 -34.00 44.85 8.68
C ALA A 7 -33.67 45.16 7.20
N SER A 8 -33.08 44.23 6.47
CA SER A 8 -32.96 44.32 5.01
C SER A 8 -33.84 43.25 4.36
N ALA A 9 -34.85 43.75 3.67
CA ALA A 9 -35.75 42.96 2.85
C ALA A 9 -35.08 42.63 1.48
N VAL A 10 -35.12 41.39 1.05
CA VAL A 10 -34.76 40.98 -0.30
C VAL A 10 -36.04 40.61 -1.04
N ALA A 11 -36.32 41.35 -2.10
CA ALA A 11 -37.48 41.17 -2.96
C ALA A 11 -37.25 40.01 -3.92
N PHE A 12 -38.21 39.07 -4.00
CA PHE A 12 -38.36 38.08 -5.07
C PHE A 12 -38.97 38.72 -6.31
N VAL A 13 -38.27 38.60 -7.44
CA VAL A 13 -38.84 38.85 -8.77
C VAL A 13 -39.10 37.52 -9.43
N ALA A 14 -40.35 37.15 -9.57
CA ALA A 14 -40.81 36.02 -10.39
C ALA A 14 -41.03 36.52 -11.81
N LEU A 15 -40.32 35.92 -12.78
CA LEU A 15 -40.54 36.15 -14.19
C LEU A 15 -41.17 34.88 -14.79
N ALA A 16 -42.46 34.96 -15.10
CA ALA A 16 -43.19 33.97 -15.88
C ALA A 16 -42.98 34.26 -17.37
N LEU A 17 -42.51 33.26 -18.13
CA LEU A 17 -42.56 33.31 -19.58
C LEU A 17 -43.28 32.08 -20.11
N SER A 18 -44.33 32.40 -20.81
CA SER A 18 -45.29 31.55 -21.48
C SER A 18 -44.69 30.79 -22.66
N GLY A 19 -45.27 29.62 -22.94
CA GLY A 19 -44.85 28.70 -23.96
C GLY A 19 -45.03 29.15 -25.41
N ALA A 20 -44.27 28.52 -26.28
CA ALA A 20 -44.61 28.30 -27.69
C ALA A 20 -44.08 26.92 -28.10
N ALA A 21 -45.00 26.05 -28.50
CA ALA A 21 -44.70 24.78 -29.13
C ALA A 21 -44.18 25.01 -30.54
N VAL A 22 -43.06 24.35 -30.90
CA VAL A 22 -42.51 24.30 -32.27
C VAL A 22 -42.60 22.85 -32.76
N PRO A 23 -43.04 22.62 -33.99
CA PRO A 23 -43.24 21.27 -34.54
C PRO A 23 -41.90 20.58 -34.81
N GLN A 24 -41.88 19.26 -34.57
CA GLN A 24 -40.79 18.36 -34.92
C GLN A 24 -40.80 18.09 -36.44
N ASP A 25 -39.85 18.68 -37.15
CA ASP A 25 -39.48 18.23 -38.48
C ASP A 25 -38.31 17.28 -38.38
N ALA A 26 -38.47 16.12 -39.01
CA ALA A 26 -37.48 15.04 -39.06
C ALA A 26 -36.21 15.49 -39.78
N VAL A 27 -35.08 15.38 -39.10
CA VAL A 27 -33.75 15.54 -39.69
C VAL A 27 -33.21 14.15 -40.03
N PRO A 28 -32.72 13.93 -41.29
CA PRO A 28 -32.17 12.62 -41.67
C PRO A 28 -30.84 12.37 -40.94
N ALA A 29 -30.61 11.11 -40.55
CA ALA A 29 -29.42 10.64 -39.92
C ALA A 29 -28.16 10.95 -40.77
N ALA A 30 -27.36 11.91 -40.34
CA ALA A 30 -26.03 12.10 -40.87
C ALA A 30 -25.14 10.96 -40.34
N VAL A 31 -24.59 10.19 -41.27
CA VAL A 31 -23.51 9.23 -41.05
C VAL A 31 -22.34 10.02 -40.51
N GLN A 32 -22.07 9.87 -39.22
CA GLN A 32 -20.79 10.32 -38.63
C GLN A 32 -19.69 9.41 -39.20
N GLN A 33 -18.92 9.96 -40.10
CA GLN A 33 -17.64 9.40 -40.48
C GLN A 33 -16.74 9.44 -39.24
N ASP A 34 -16.39 8.26 -38.77
CA ASP A 34 -15.37 8.02 -37.76
C ASP A 34 -14.04 8.52 -38.36
N GLU A 35 -13.67 9.78 -38.05
CA GLU A 35 -12.34 10.29 -38.34
C GLU A 35 -11.37 9.51 -37.43
N GLY A 36 -10.76 8.50 -38.03
CA GLY A 36 -9.74 7.67 -37.41
C GLY A 36 -8.69 8.54 -36.72
N GLN A 37 -8.71 8.50 -35.42
CA GLN A 37 -7.67 9.06 -34.57
C GLN A 37 -6.35 8.39 -34.96
N ALA A 38 -5.48 9.15 -35.62
CA ALA A 38 -4.17 8.68 -36.04
C ALA A 38 -3.44 8.11 -34.80
N ALA A 39 -3.17 6.81 -34.84
CA ALA A 39 -2.39 6.13 -33.81
C ALA A 39 -1.02 6.82 -33.72
N ASP A 40 -0.62 7.19 -32.51
CA ASP A 40 0.71 7.69 -32.19
C ASP A 40 1.74 6.63 -32.60
N PRO A 41 2.63 6.90 -33.57
CA PRO A 41 3.61 5.91 -34.04
C PRO A 41 4.72 5.61 -33.02
N SER A 42 4.72 6.26 -31.86
CA SER A 42 5.68 6.01 -30.78
C SER A 42 5.19 4.99 -29.75
N ALA A 43 3.94 4.56 -29.79
CA ALA A 43 3.47 3.44 -28.97
C ALA A 43 4.00 2.15 -29.58
N ALA A 44 5.12 1.65 -29.06
CA ALA A 44 5.58 0.30 -29.36
C ALA A 44 4.41 -0.66 -29.08
N PRO A 45 4.09 -1.61 -30.00
CA PRO A 45 3.00 -2.54 -29.81
C PRO A 45 3.24 -3.26 -28.49
N ASP A 46 2.26 -3.23 -27.59
CA ASP A 46 2.22 -4.01 -26.36
C ASP A 46 2.27 -5.50 -26.78
N ALA A 47 3.51 -5.97 -26.95
CA ALA A 47 3.77 -7.33 -27.39
C ALA A 47 3.06 -8.23 -26.40
N ALA A 48 2.07 -8.96 -26.85
CA ALA A 48 1.11 -9.77 -26.12
C ALA A 48 1.79 -10.53 -24.98
N ARG A 49 1.94 -9.86 -23.82
CA ARG A 49 2.34 -10.53 -22.59
C ARG A 49 1.25 -11.54 -22.27
N PRO A 50 1.60 -12.79 -21.92
CA PRO A 50 0.59 -13.78 -21.60
C PRO A 50 -0.34 -13.19 -20.53
N ARG A 51 -1.61 -13.02 -20.88
CA ARG A 51 -2.63 -12.54 -19.94
C ARG A 51 -2.72 -13.58 -18.85
N THR A 52 -2.35 -13.16 -17.65
CA THR A 52 -2.40 -14.02 -16.48
C THR A 52 -3.80 -13.88 -15.90
N GLU A 53 -4.50 -14.97 -15.67
CA GLU A 53 -5.86 -14.94 -15.16
C GLU A 53 -5.94 -14.13 -13.86
N GLY A 54 -6.87 -13.18 -13.80
CA GLY A 54 -7.07 -12.29 -12.65
C GLY A 54 -6.16 -11.06 -12.62
N ILE A 55 -5.14 -10.98 -13.50
CA ILE A 55 -4.26 -9.81 -13.63
C ILE A 55 -4.38 -9.26 -15.06
N ASP A 56 -4.88 -8.05 -15.19
CA ASP A 56 -5.01 -7.36 -16.47
C ASP A 56 -3.66 -6.84 -16.95
N ARG A 57 -2.91 -6.18 -16.07
CA ARG A 57 -1.58 -5.63 -16.36
C ARG A 57 -0.62 -5.78 -15.19
N SER A 58 0.64 -5.99 -15.53
CA SER A 58 1.74 -5.96 -14.57
C SER A 58 3.00 -5.37 -15.19
N SER A 59 3.74 -4.60 -14.41
CA SER A 59 5.03 -4.06 -14.82
C SER A 59 5.97 -3.94 -13.63
N PHE A 60 7.27 -3.93 -13.94
CA PHE A 60 8.33 -3.66 -12.98
C PHE A 60 9.17 -2.51 -13.50
N ARG A 61 9.39 -1.52 -12.67
CA ARG A 61 10.23 -0.37 -12.97
C ARG A 61 11.05 0.03 -11.74
N TRP A 62 12.06 0.82 -11.96
CA TRP A 62 12.90 1.33 -10.88
C TRP A 62 12.66 2.81 -10.63
N ALA A 63 12.62 3.17 -9.36
CA ALA A 63 12.55 4.54 -8.87
C ALA A 63 13.68 4.78 -7.87
N GLN A 64 13.89 6.03 -7.51
CA GLN A 64 14.78 6.41 -6.41
C GLN A 64 13.98 7.02 -5.28
N SER A 65 14.39 6.76 -4.05
CA SER A 65 13.84 7.45 -2.90
C SER A 65 14.63 8.73 -2.63
N SER A 66 14.11 9.58 -1.73
CA SER A 66 14.75 10.85 -1.34
C SER A 66 16.15 10.69 -0.75
N ASP A 67 16.49 9.52 -0.22
CA ASP A 67 17.81 9.15 0.27
C ASP A 67 18.70 8.48 -0.80
N GLN A 68 18.29 8.55 -2.07
CA GLN A 68 18.95 7.95 -3.23
C GLN A 68 19.01 6.41 -3.22
N SER A 69 18.27 5.74 -2.34
CA SER A 69 18.11 4.30 -2.38
C SER A 69 17.30 3.88 -3.61
N TRP A 70 17.59 2.71 -4.16
CA TRP A 70 16.81 2.14 -5.24
C TRP A 70 15.50 1.53 -4.73
N ILE A 71 14.45 1.65 -5.52
CA ILE A 71 13.14 1.04 -5.22
C ILE A 71 12.67 0.32 -6.47
N LEU A 72 12.47 -1.00 -6.35
CA LEU A 72 11.71 -1.73 -7.36
C LEU A 72 10.22 -1.47 -7.14
N VAL A 73 9.56 -0.91 -8.12
CA VAL A 73 8.11 -0.69 -8.15
C VAL A 73 7.47 -1.80 -8.95
N ALA A 74 6.64 -2.60 -8.30
CA ALA A 74 5.83 -3.64 -8.94
C ALA A 74 4.39 -3.14 -9.07
N SER A 75 4.01 -2.73 -10.27
CA SER A 75 2.66 -2.26 -10.57
C SER A 75 1.80 -3.46 -10.98
N ILE A 76 0.69 -3.68 -10.29
CA ILE A 76 -0.26 -4.76 -10.56
C ILE A 76 -1.67 -4.16 -10.72
N THR A 77 -2.30 -4.45 -11.84
CA THR A 77 -3.70 -4.09 -12.09
C THR A 77 -4.53 -5.37 -12.15
N PRO A 78 -5.38 -5.65 -11.17
CA PRO A 78 -6.29 -6.79 -11.26
C PRO A 78 -7.32 -6.58 -12.37
N THR A 79 -7.76 -7.68 -12.97
CA THR A 79 -8.88 -7.68 -13.92
C THR A 79 -10.15 -7.15 -13.24
N PRO A 80 -11.04 -6.41 -13.90
CA PRO A 80 -12.28 -5.95 -13.31
C PRO A 80 -13.06 -7.04 -12.58
N GLY A 81 -13.42 -6.76 -11.33
CA GLY A 81 -14.07 -7.72 -10.43
C GLY A 81 -13.14 -8.68 -9.69
N TRP A 82 -11.84 -8.70 -10.05
CA TRP A 82 -10.82 -9.40 -9.30
C TRP A 82 -10.15 -8.47 -8.29
N HIS A 83 -9.44 -9.04 -7.30
CA HIS A 83 -8.67 -8.32 -6.31
C HIS A 83 -7.34 -9.03 -6.02
N VAL A 84 -6.36 -8.25 -5.57
CA VAL A 84 -5.06 -8.71 -5.07
C VAL A 84 -4.88 -8.26 -3.63
N TYR A 85 -3.91 -8.82 -2.93
CA TYR A 85 -3.88 -8.76 -1.46
C TYR A 85 -2.83 -7.80 -0.90
N TRP A 86 -3.12 -7.33 0.31
CA TRP A 86 -2.20 -6.66 1.22
C TRP A 86 -1.34 -7.71 1.95
N GLU A 87 -0.40 -7.28 2.83
CA GLU A 87 0.46 -8.21 3.57
C GLU A 87 -0.32 -9.12 4.55
N ASN A 88 -1.40 -8.62 5.12
CA ASN A 88 -2.42 -9.46 5.73
C ASN A 88 -3.60 -9.57 4.76
N PRO A 89 -3.86 -10.73 4.19
CA PRO A 89 -4.96 -10.88 3.23
C PRO A 89 -6.36 -10.85 3.88
N GLY A 90 -6.46 -11.03 5.19
CA GLY A 90 -7.70 -11.30 5.91
C GLY A 90 -7.95 -12.80 6.10
N ASP A 91 -9.21 -13.22 5.98
CA ASP A 91 -9.62 -14.60 6.24
C ASP A 91 -9.16 -15.59 5.16
N SER A 92 -8.86 -15.10 3.96
CA SER A 92 -8.46 -15.93 2.84
C SER A 92 -7.48 -15.21 1.90
N GLY A 93 -6.77 -15.99 1.09
CA GLY A 93 -5.80 -15.48 0.12
C GLY A 93 -4.37 -15.48 0.64
N ASN A 94 -3.47 -14.93 -0.16
CA ASN A 94 -2.05 -14.82 0.18
C ASN A 94 -1.50 -13.45 -0.23
N ALA A 95 -0.68 -12.88 0.63
CA ALA A 95 0.11 -11.72 0.31
C ALA A 95 1.02 -11.98 -0.90
N PRO A 96 1.23 -11.00 -1.79
CA PRO A 96 2.23 -11.13 -2.84
C PRO A 96 3.64 -11.21 -2.24
N SER A 97 4.50 -11.98 -2.89
CA SER A 97 5.91 -12.07 -2.54
C SER A 97 6.80 -11.65 -3.70
N PHE A 98 7.93 -11.03 -3.40
CA PHE A 98 8.88 -10.50 -4.37
C PHE A 98 10.29 -11.04 -4.02
N GLU A 99 10.77 -12.02 -4.79
CA GLU A 99 12.11 -12.57 -4.66
C GLU A 99 13.03 -11.82 -5.64
N LEU A 100 13.99 -11.04 -5.12
CA LEU A 100 14.96 -10.31 -5.93
C LEU A 100 16.31 -11.01 -5.91
N THR A 101 16.83 -11.26 -7.10
CA THR A 101 18.27 -11.56 -7.30
C THR A 101 18.95 -10.24 -7.66
N LEU A 102 19.94 -9.85 -6.89
CA LEU A 102 20.68 -8.59 -7.00
C LEU A 102 22.17 -8.87 -7.08
N PRO A 103 22.97 -7.97 -7.67
CA PRO A 103 24.43 -8.07 -7.62
C PRO A 103 24.97 -8.08 -6.19
N ALA A 104 26.20 -8.56 -6.03
CA ALA A 104 26.89 -8.56 -4.75
C ALA A 104 26.93 -7.14 -4.13
N GLY A 105 26.78 -7.06 -2.82
CA GLY A 105 26.74 -5.78 -2.10
C GLY A 105 25.39 -5.07 -2.10
N TRP A 106 24.33 -5.66 -2.67
CA TRP A 106 22.98 -5.11 -2.65
C TRP A 106 21.99 -6.08 -2.02
N ARG A 107 21.03 -5.54 -1.26
CA ARG A 107 19.96 -6.32 -0.63
C ARG A 107 18.59 -5.65 -0.80
N ALA A 108 17.60 -6.49 -1.01
CA ALA A 108 16.21 -6.09 -0.91
C ALA A 108 15.80 -5.94 0.56
N GLY A 109 15.10 -4.88 0.87
CA GLY A 109 14.41 -4.69 2.14
C GLY A 109 13.01 -5.30 2.14
N ARG A 110 12.27 -5.08 3.23
CA ARG A 110 10.86 -5.48 3.34
C ARG A 110 10.03 -4.72 2.32
N THR A 111 9.12 -5.42 1.66
CA THR A 111 8.15 -4.79 0.76
C THR A 111 7.29 -3.80 1.52
N VAL A 112 7.14 -2.60 0.97
CA VAL A 112 6.23 -1.58 1.47
C VAL A 112 4.90 -1.73 0.73
N PHE A 113 3.87 -2.03 1.49
CA PHE A 113 2.50 -2.16 1.00
C PHE A 113 1.79 -0.82 1.21
N PRO A 114 1.20 -0.22 0.15
CA PRO A 114 0.41 0.99 0.33
C PRO A 114 -0.86 0.69 1.15
N ARG A 115 -1.54 1.75 1.57
CA ARG A 115 -2.81 1.64 2.30
C ARG A 115 -3.80 0.75 1.54
N PRO A 116 -4.29 -0.35 2.15
CA PRO A 116 -5.25 -1.26 1.52
C PRO A 116 -6.69 -0.76 1.65
N GLU A 117 -7.56 -1.39 0.87
CA GLU A 117 -8.99 -1.48 1.16
C GLU A 117 -9.19 -2.50 2.29
N ALA A 118 -10.09 -2.19 3.23
CA ALA A 118 -10.48 -3.07 4.32
C ALA A 118 -12.01 -3.22 4.29
N ARG A 119 -12.50 -4.42 3.97
CA ARG A 119 -13.93 -4.67 3.76
C ARG A 119 -14.29 -6.15 3.91
N THR A 120 -15.58 -6.45 3.98
CA THR A 120 -16.09 -7.81 3.86
C THR A 120 -16.40 -8.12 2.40
N LEU A 121 -15.97 -9.29 1.94
CA LEU A 121 -16.31 -9.87 0.65
C LEU A 121 -16.92 -11.25 0.91
N ASP A 122 -18.17 -11.45 0.48
CA ASP A 122 -18.89 -12.72 0.65
C ASP A 122 -18.83 -13.29 2.09
N GLY A 123 -18.94 -12.40 3.08
CA GLY A 123 -18.88 -12.73 4.50
C GLY A 123 -17.48 -12.89 5.10
N SER A 124 -16.42 -12.84 4.30
CA SER A 124 -15.03 -12.95 4.75
C SER A 124 -14.34 -11.59 4.82
N VAL A 125 -13.48 -11.41 5.79
CA VAL A 125 -12.64 -10.21 5.92
C VAL A 125 -11.59 -10.20 4.80
N PHE A 126 -11.46 -9.06 4.15
CA PHE A 126 -10.54 -8.83 3.05
C PHE A 126 -9.73 -7.56 3.27
N TYR A 127 -8.42 -7.68 3.10
CA TYR A 127 -7.49 -6.56 3.00
C TYR A 127 -6.70 -6.66 1.70
N GLY A 128 -6.83 -5.65 0.84
CA GLY A 128 -6.15 -5.68 -0.46
C GLY A 128 -6.59 -4.58 -1.41
N TYR A 129 -6.59 -4.89 -2.70
CA TYR A 129 -6.76 -3.89 -3.74
C TYR A 129 -7.61 -4.42 -4.88
N SER A 130 -8.70 -3.71 -5.17
CA SER A 130 -9.59 -3.99 -6.33
C SER A 130 -9.22 -3.20 -7.58
N ARG A 131 -8.28 -2.27 -7.45
CA ARG A 131 -7.74 -1.43 -8.52
C ARG A 131 -6.24 -1.57 -8.58
N SER A 132 -5.62 -0.88 -9.53
CA SER A 132 -4.16 -0.83 -9.65
C SER A 132 -3.50 -0.50 -8.32
N VAL A 133 -2.43 -1.21 -8.02
CA VAL A 133 -1.59 -1.03 -6.84
C VAL A 133 -0.13 -1.10 -7.23
N GLU A 134 0.70 -0.36 -6.53
CA GLU A 134 2.15 -0.36 -6.68
C GLU A 134 2.79 -0.80 -5.37
N TYR A 135 3.36 -2.00 -5.36
CA TYR A 135 4.17 -2.52 -4.27
C TYR A 135 5.60 -2.03 -4.42
N LEU A 136 6.22 -1.59 -3.33
CA LEU A 136 7.53 -0.98 -3.35
C LEU A 136 8.52 -1.86 -2.61
N VAL A 137 9.58 -2.30 -3.29
CA VAL A 137 10.66 -3.09 -2.66
C VAL A 137 11.92 -2.23 -2.60
N PRO A 138 12.26 -1.68 -1.42
CA PRO A 138 13.49 -0.92 -1.24
C PRO A 138 14.70 -1.82 -1.45
N VAL A 139 15.72 -1.28 -2.12
CA VAL A 139 16.99 -1.96 -2.34
C VAL A 139 18.11 -1.06 -1.84
N LYS A 140 18.89 -1.57 -0.91
CA LYS A 140 19.98 -0.84 -0.27
C LYS A 140 21.33 -1.53 -0.49
N ARG A 141 22.37 -0.74 -0.45
CA ARG A 141 23.72 -1.24 -0.38
C ARG A 141 23.98 -1.83 1.02
N VAL A 142 24.73 -2.92 1.08
CA VAL A 142 25.14 -3.53 2.35
C VAL A 142 26.38 -2.79 2.83
N ASP A 143 26.32 -2.21 4.03
CA ASP A 143 27.45 -1.54 4.65
C ASP A 143 28.62 -2.53 4.85
N GLY A 144 29.85 -2.07 4.66
CA GLY A 144 31.08 -2.88 4.83
C GLY A 144 31.50 -3.69 3.59
N VAL A 145 30.73 -3.68 2.50
CA VAL A 145 31.19 -4.22 1.22
C VAL A 145 31.62 -3.04 0.34
N GLY A 146 32.89 -2.64 0.51
CA GLY A 146 33.52 -1.62 -0.32
C GLY A 146 33.08 -0.19 0.01
N ASP A 147 33.41 0.31 1.22
CA ASP A 147 33.15 1.69 1.64
C ASP A 147 33.92 2.77 0.85
N ASP A 148 34.83 2.35 -0.02
CA ASP A 148 35.49 3.26 -0.96
C ASP A 148 34.76 3.24 -2.31
N PRO A 149 33.99 4.31 -2.65
CA PRO A 149 33.30 4.42 -3.93
C PRO A 149 34.26 4.40 -5.13
N TRP A 150 35.55 4.60 -4.88
CA TRP A 150 36.65 4.66 -5.85
C TRP A 150 37.55 3.44 -5.82
N SER A 151 37.26 2.45 -4.95
CA SER A 151 38.00 1.18 -4.96
C SER A 151 37.83 0.49 -6.31
N ARG A 152 38.94 0.00 -6.86
CA ARG A 152 38.92 -0.78 -8.11
C ARG A 152 38.11 -2.04 -7.99
N ASP A 153 37.92 -2.56 -6.77
CA ASP A 153 37.13 -3.75 -6.44
C ASP A 153 35.61 -3.46 -6.41
N ASN A 154 35.22 -2.17 -6.39
CA ASN A 154 33.84 -1.70 -6.43
C ASN A 154 33.32 -1.38 -7.82
N LYS A 155 34.10 -1.62 -8.87
CA LYS A 155 33.62 -1.47 -10.24
C LYS A 155 32.43 -2.42 -10.41
N PRO A 156 31.24 -1.93 -10.75
CA PRO A 156 30.10 -2.81 -11.03
C PRO A 156 30.60 -3.86 -12.04
N ASP A 157 30.32 -5.12 -11.78
CA ASP A 157 30.54 -6.14 -12.79
C ASP A 157 29.84 -5.68 -14.07
N ALA A 158 30.58 -5.59 -15.16
CA ALA A 158 30.03 -5.11 -16.43
C ALA A 158 28.84 -5.96 -16.92
N ASN A 159 28.66 -7.14 -16.33
CA ASN A 159 27.56 -8.06 -16.58
C ASN A 159 26.61 -8.16 -15.35
N ALA A 160 26.69 -7.23 -14.40
CA ALA A 160 25.79 -7.23 -13.27
C ALA A 160 24.34 -7.08 -13.73
N ALA A 161 23.48 -7.96 -13.26
CA ALA A 161 22.08 -7.99 -13.62
C ALA A 161 21.20 -8.14 -12.39
N TRP A 162 19.97 -7.65 -12.48
CA TRP A 162 18.94 -7.90 -11.49
C TRP A 162 17.86 -8.82 -12.08
N LYS A 163 17.18 -9.53 -11.21
CA LYS A 163 16.00 -10.32 -11.57
C LYS A 163 14.98 -10.27 -10.44
N VAL A 164 13.71 -10.19 -10.78
CA VAL A 164 12.60 -10.35 -9.85
C VAL A 164 11.72 -11.51 -10.25
N ARG A 165 11.30 -12.29 -9.26
CA ARG A 165 10.22 -13.27 -9.36
C ARG A 165 9.16 -12.87 -8.35
N ALA A 166 8.00 -12.43 -8.84
CA ALA A 166 6.87 -12.09 -8.01
C ALA A 166 5.82 -13.20 -8.09
N LYS A 167 5.31 -13.64 -6.94
CA LYS A 167 4.12 -14.49 -6.85
C LYS A 167 2.97 -13.63 -6.37
N VAL A 168 1.92 -13.55 -7.18
CA VAL A 168 0.75 -12.70 -6.90
C VAL A 168 -0.49 -13.57 -7.00
N MET A 169 -1.27 -13.60 -5.92
CA MET A 169 -2.59 -14.22 -5.91
C MET A 169 -3.64 -13.18 -6.28
N ALA A 170 -4.49 -13.52 -7.23
CA ALA A 170 -5.67 -12.75 -7.58
C ALA A 170 -6.91 -13.62 -7.40
N CYS A 171 -7.97 -13.04 -6.80
CA CYS A 171 -9.22 -13.77 -6.51
C CYS A 171 -10.44 -12.99 -6.99
N LYS A 172 -11.48 -13.76 -7.34
CA LYS A 172 -12.87 -13.34 -7.54
C LYS A 172 -13.75 -14.41 -6.89
N GLU A 173 -14.39 -15.28 -7.65
CA GLU A 173 -15.08 -16.50 -7.16
C GLU A 173 -14.10 -17.65 -6.90
N ARG A 174 -12.96 -17.60 -7.54
CA ARG A 174 -11.82 -18.51 -7.37
C ARG A 174 -10.52 -17.71 -7.31
N CYS A 175 -9.49 -18.32 -6.75
CA CYS A 175 -8.17 -17.72 -6.67
C CYS A 175 -7.21 -18.35 -7.67
N THR A 176 -6.38 -17.53 -8.28
CA THR A 176 -5.28 -17.95 -9.15
C THR A 176 -3.97 -17.36 -8.64
N VAL A 177 -2.88 -18.11 -8.76
CA VAL A 177 -1.53 -17.63 -8.41
C VAL A 177 -0.73 -17.45 -9.68
N SER A 178 -0.25 -16.24 -9.87
CA SER A 178 0.56 -15.86 -11.01
C SER A 178 2.01 -15.70 -10.61
N THR A 179 2.93 -16.21 -11.43
CA THR A 179 4.36 -15.92 -11.33
C THR A 179 4.75 -14.91 -12.41
N LEU A 180 5.14 -13.73 -11.98
CA LEU A 180 5.60 -12.64 -12.85
C LEU A 180 7.13 -12.56 -12.74
N VAL A 181 7.82 -12.39 -13.86
CA VAL A 181 9.29 -12.32 -13.91
C VAL A 181 9.73 -11.12 -14.72
N ALA A 182 10.70 -10.38 -14.22
CA ALA A 182 11.41 -9.34 -14.94
C ALA A 182 12.90 -9.35 -14.57
N GLY A 183 13.71 -8.65 -15.34
CA GLY A 183 15.13 -8.50 -15.10
C GLY A 183 15.77 -7.54 -16.11
N GLY A 184 17.02 -7.20 -15.86
CA GLY A 184 17.78 -6.29 -16.72
C GLY A 184 19.17 -6.02 -16.16
N ASP A 185 19.86 -5.08 -16.75
CA ASP A 185 21.21 -4.67 -16.35
C ASP A 185 21.20 -3.90 -15.02
N TRP A 186 22.32 -3.93 -14.30
CA TRP A 186 22.55 -3.18 -13.09
C TRP A 186 23.72 -2.18 -13.26
N PRO A 187 23.62 -0.91 -12.79
CA PRO A 187 22.45 -0.32 -12.14
C PRO A 187 21.29 -0.12 -13.13
N PRO A 188 20.05 -0.23 -12.67
CA PRO A 188 18.91 0.00 -13.54
C PRO A 188 18.76 1.49 -13.85
N LEU A 189 18.09 1.80 -14.96
CA LEU A 189 17.66 3.16 -15.23
C LEU A 189 16.45 3.47 -14.33
N ALA A 190 16.57 4.51 -13.49
CA ALA A 190 15.44 5.06 -12.76
C ALA A 190 14.60 5.93 -13.69
N GLU A 191 13.29 5.87 -13.57
CA GLU A 191 12.43 6.85 -14.21
C GLU A 191 12.71 8.26 -13.65
N ALA A 192 12.96 9.21 -14.53
CA ALA A 192 13.22 10.59 -14.14
C ALA A 192 12.00 11.19 -13.42
N GLY A 193 12.24 11.92 -12.32
CA GLY A 193 11.18 12.64 -11.60
C GLY A 193 10.35 11.80 -10.61
N THR A 194 10.70 10.55 -10.37
CA THR A 194 10.05 9.74 -9.33
C THR A 194 10.86 9.77 -8.04
N ASP A 195 10.68 10.81 -7.24
CA ASP A 195 11.13 10.79 -5.84
C ASP A 195 10.08 10.11 -4.97
N VAL A 196 10.41 8.95 -4.41
CA VAL A 196 9.50 8.17 -3.57
C VAL A 196 9.83 8.39 -2.11
N ARG A 197 8.89 8.98 -1.38
CA ARG A 197 8.97 9.06 0.07
C ARG A 197 8.31 7.84 0.70
N LEU A 198 9.08 6.84 1.11
CA LEU A 198 8.60 5.58 1.67
C LEU A 198 7.91 5.73 3.03
N ASN A 199 8.24 6.77 3.81
CA ASN A 199 7.67 7.00 5.14
C ASN A 199 6.64 8.13 5.09
N GLY A 200 5.37 7.77 5.11
CA GLY A 200 4.25 8.73 5.15
C GLY A 200 4.03 9.56 3.88
N GLY A 201 4.61 9.13 2.76
CA GLY A 201 4.33 9.70 1.44
C GLY A 201 3.08 9.12 0.80
N SER A 202 2.94 9.36 -0.51
CA SER A 202 1.93 8.71 -1.35
C SER A 202 2.58 8.22 -2.64
N PHE A 203 2.06 7.13 -3.18
CA PHE A 203 2.54 6.57 -4.44
C PHE A 203 1.40 5.83 -5.16
N GLY A 204 1.29 6.03 -6.47
CA GLY A 204 0.20 5.42 -7.24
C GLY A 204 -1.20 5.80 -6.74
N GLY A 205 -1.39 7.02 -6.20
CA GLY A 205 -2.66 7.48 -5.65
C GLY A 205 -3.05 6.89 -4.29
N ARG A 206 -2.13 6.17 -3.62
CA ARG A 206 -2.35 5.59 -2.29
C ARG A 206 -1.33 6.10 -1.28
N ALA A 207 -1.75 6.27 -0.03
CA ALA A 207 -0.84 6.61 1.05
C ALA A 207 0.12 5.44 1.34
N LEU A 208 1.37 5.78 1.60
CA LEU A 208 2.37 4.87 2.14
C LEU A 208 2.40 5.01 3.66
N PRO A 209 2.58 3.90 4.41
CA PRO A 209 2.59 3.96 5.86
C PRO A 209 3.69 4.86 6.41
N ALA A 210 3.32 5.78 7.31
CA ALA A 210 4.27 6.47 8.16
C ALA A 210 4.65 5.60 9.37
N THR A 211 5.79 5.87 10.00
CA THR A 211 6.08 5.27 11.31
C THR A 211 5.24 5.94 12.41
N ALA A 212 4.89 5.20 13.45
CA ALA A 212 4.14 5.74 14.59
C ALA A 212 4.84 6.96 15.21
N ALA A 213 6.16 6.89 15.39
CA ALA A 213 6.96 8.00 15.93
C ALA A 213 6.87 9.26 15.07
N SER A 214 7.04 9.16 13.73
CA SER A 214 6.95 10.31 12.83
C SER A 214 5.54 10.89 12.75
N ALA A 215 4.54 10.08 13.05
CA ALA A 215 3.13 10.49 13.06
C ALA A 215 2.67 11.08 14.41
N GLY A 216 3.45 10.96 15.48
CA GLY A 216 3.06 11.35 16.83
C GLY A 216 1.97 10.44 17.41
N ILE A 217 1.98 9.16 17.00
CA ILE A 217 1.05 8.14 17.48
C ILE A 217 1.75 7.27 18.51
N PHE A 218 1.08 7.04 19.63
CA PHE A 218 1.57 6.24 20.74
C PHE A 218 0.65 5.04 20.93
N ALA A 219 1.24 3.92 21.34
CA ALA A 219 0.46 2.74 21.69
C ALA A 219 1.01 2.11 22.96
N SER A 220 0.12 1.57 23.77
CA SER A 220 0.42 0.78 24.96
C SER A 220 -0.34 -0.54 24.94
N LEU A 221 0.22 -1.52 25.66
CA LEU A 221 -0.40 -2.81 25.91
C LEU A 221 -0.37 -3.04 27.42
N GLU A 222 -1.54 -3.07 28.04
CA GLU A 222 -1.73 -3.30 29.47
C GLU A 222 -2.86 -4.31 29.70
N ASN A 223 -2.59 -5.38 30.44
CA ASN A 223 -3.60 -6.42 30.74
C ASN A 223 -4.35 -6.91 29.48
N ASN A 224 -3.62 -7.19 28.40
CA ASN A 224 -4.18 -7.58 27.09
C ASN A 224 -5.03 -6.49 26.41
N THR A 225 -5.09 -5.28 26.95
CA THR A 225 -5.76 -4.16 26.32
C THR A 225 -4.74 -3.33 25.56
N VAL A 226 -4.97 -3.16 24.27
CA VAL A 226 -4.22 -2.24 23.40
C VAL A 226 -4.92 -0.91 23.38
N ARG A 227 -4.16 0.15 23.61
CA ARG A 227 -4.62 1.52 23.45
C ARG A 227 -3.70 2.26 22.50
N ILE A 228 -4.28 2.86 21.45
CA ILE A 228 -3.58 3.63 20.42
C ILE A 228 -4.12 5.05 20.44
N GLU A 229 -3.27 6.04 20.54
CA GLU A 229 -3.66 7.44 20.63
C GLU A 229 -2.76 8.32 19.77
N GLY A 230 -3.33 9.38 19.22
CA GLY A 230 -2.57 10.33 18.42
C GLY A 230 -3.38 11.52 17.93
N PRO A 231 -2.78 12.41 17.13
CA PRO A 231 -3.49 13.52 16.52
C PRO A 231 -4.43 13.02 15.42
N SER A 232 -5.67 13.53 15.41
CA SER A 232 -6.70 13.16 14.41
C SER A 232 -6.39 13.73 13.02
N ARG A 233 -5.57 14.76 12.93
CA ARG A 233 -5.21 15.47 11.68
C ARG A 233 -6.41 15.92 10.87
N GLY A 234 -7.52 16.23 11.54
CA GLY A 234 -8.75 16.70 10.93
C GLY A 234 -9.65 15.59 10.36
N THR A 235 -9.26 14.30 10.46
CA THR A 235 -10.17 13.21 10.10
C THR A 235 -11.22 13.00 11.20
N SER A 236 -12.42 12.58 10.77
CA SER A 236 -13.50 12.15 11.67
C SER A 236 -13.54 10.64 11.91
N THR A 237 -12.76 9.88 11.15
CA THR A 237 -12.71 8.41 11.20
C THR A 237 -11.30 7.91 11.41
N VAL A 238 -11.14 7.00 12.37
CA VAL A 238 -9.88 6.30 12.62
C VAL A 238 -10.18 4.82 12.82
N ARG A 239 -9.40 3.95 12.20
CA ARG A 239 -9.55 2.50 12.31
C ARG A 239 -8.19 1.83 12.41
N PHE A 240 -8.14 0.72 13.12
CA PHE A 240 -6.98 -0.16 13.15
C PHE A 240 -7.29 -1.46 12.41
N ILE A 241 -6.40 -1.87 11.52
CA ILE A 241 -6.40 -3.18 10.87
C ILE A 241 -5.14 -3.95 11.27
N PRO A 242 -5.28 -5.25 11.66
CA PRO A 242 -4.14 -6.02 12.13
C PRO A 242 -3.20 -6.41 10.98
N ALA A 243 -1.91 -6.53 11.28
CA ALA A 243 -0.96 -7.26 10.45
C ALA A 243 -1.14 -8.78 10.62
N ALA A 244 -0.61 -9.55 9.66
CA ALA A 244 -0.54 -11.01 9.80
C ALA A 244 0.64 -11.37 10.72
N ILE A 245 0.39 -11.47 12.02
CA ILE A 245 1.38 -11.88 13.01
C ILE A 245 0.99 -13.28 13.54
N PRO A 246 1.87 -14.28 13.41
CA PRO A 246 1.59 -15.61 13.92
C PRO A 246 1.21 -15.57 15.40
N GLY A 247 0.07 -16.17 15.73
CA GLY A 247 -0.43 -16.27 17.11
C GLY A 247 -1.13 -15.03 17.64
N MET A 248 -1.07 -13.88 16.98
CA MET A 248 -1.83 -12.70 17.41
C MET A 248 -3.31 -12.87 17.06
N GLN A 249 -4.17 -12.69 18.04
CA GLN A 249 -5.62 -12.69 17.85
C GLN A 249 -6.27 -11.50 18.58
N LEU A 250 -7.10 -10.77 17.87
CA LEU A 250 -7.89 -9.68 18.44
C LEU A 250 -9.09 -10.26 19.21
N GLY A 251 -9.42 -9.66 20.34
CA GLY A 251 -10.62 -9.95 21.11
C GLY A 251 -11.84 -9.18 20.58
N VAL A 252 -12.09 -9.30 19.27
CA VAL A 252 -13.21 -8.67 18.57
C VAL A 252 -14.11 -9.74 17.96
N PRO A 253 -15.38 -9.44 17.69
CA PRO A 253 -16.28 -10.39 17.02
C PRO A 253 -15.71 -10.91 15.70
N ASP A 254 -15.99 -12.16 15.38
CA ASP A 254 -15.63 -12.75 14.09
C ASP A 254 -16.19 -11.91 12.93
N GLY A 255 -15.41 -11.79 11.85
CA GLY A 255 -15.79 -10.97 10.70
C GLY A 255 -15.57 -9.46 10.90
N THR A 256 -15.01 -9.02 12.04
CA THR A 256 -14.65 -7.61 12.24
C THR A 256 -13.53 -7.20 11.28
N VAL A 257 -13.85 -6.32 10.35
CA VAL A 257 -12.91 -5.83 9.33
C VAL A 257 -11.86 -4.91 9.91
N ALA A 258 -12.23 -4.09 10.87
CA ALA A 258 -11.33 -3.12 11.51
C ALA A 258 -11.85 -2.76 12.89
N VAL A 259 -10.96 -2.35 13.77
CA VAL A 259 -11.34 -1.79 15.06
C VAL A 259 -11.54 -0.28 14.90
N ASP A 260 -12.75 0.18 15.07
CA ASP A 260 -13.08 1.59 15.00
C ASP A 260 -12.55 2.35 16.23
N GLY A 261 -12.03 3.54 15.99
CA GLY A 261 -11.62 4.46 17.02
C GLY A 261 -12.61 5.61 17.23
N THR A 262 -12.43 6.33 18.32
CA THR A 262 -13.15 7.57 18.62
C THR A 262 -12.27 8.77 18.32
N VAL A 263 -12.86 9.82 17.76
CA VAL A 263 -12.20 11.11 17.52
C VAL A 263 -12.83 12.18 18.41
N ASN A 264 -12.01 12.83 19.22
CA ASN A 264 -12.42 13.91 20.11
C ASN A 264 -11.53 15.13 19.87
N GLY A 265 -12.06 16.12 19.16
CA GLY A 265 -11.33 17.31 18.77
C GLY A 265 -10.15 16.96 17.84
N ASP A 266 -8.96 17.32 18.25
CA ASP A 266 -7.72 17.12 17.49
C ASP A 266 -7.02 15.78 17.77
N ARG A 267 -7.62 14.92 18.62
CA ARG A 267 -7.07 13.62 19.01
C ARG A 267 -8.01 12.48 18.71
N PHE A 268 -7.41 11.30 18.53
CA PHE A 268 -8.15 10.06 18.43
C PHE A 268 -7.67 9.02 19.47
N ARG A 269 -8.53 8.02 19.72
CA ARG A 269 -8.22 6.81 20.48
C ARG A 269 -8.83 5.60 19.80
N VAL A 270 -8.04 4.53 19.67
CA VAL A 270 -8.49 3.17 19.33
C VAL A 270 -8.18 2.29 20.53
N GLU A 271 -9.14 1.48 20.96
CA GLU A 271 -8.95 0.57 22.09
C GLU A 271 -9.58 -0.79 21.80
N PHE A 272 -8.86 -1.85 22.07
CA PHE A 272 -9.33 -3.24 21.91
C PHE A 272 -8.54 -4.19 22.80
N THR A 273 -9.11 -5.38 23.03
CA THR A 273 -8.44 -6.45 23.76
C THR A 273 -7.79 -7.44 22.80
N LEU A 274 -6.81 -8.18 23.29
CA LEU A 274 -6.20 -9.32 22.61
C LEU A 274 -6.65 -10.62 23.28
N GLN A 275 -6.99 -11.63 22.47
CA GLN A 275 -7.15 -13.00 22.94
C GLN A 275 -5.79 -13.68 23.08
N SER A 276 -4.87 -13.38 22.14
CA SER A 276 -3.48 -13.85 22.20
C SER A 276 -2.51 -12.84 21.61
N LEU A 277 -1.28 -12.83 22.12
CA LEU A 277 -0.15 -12.05 21.61
C LEU A 277 0.52 -12.79 20.45
N GLY A 278 1.33 -12.06 19.67
CA GLY A 278 2.24 -12.65 18.69
C GLY A 278 3.16 -13.68 19.37
N GLN A 279 3.56 -14.72 18.63
CA GLN A 279 4.33 -15.83 19.18
C GLN A 279 5.84 -15.57 19.09
N GLY A 280 6.50 -15.58 20.25
CA GLY A 280 7.94 -15.69 20.37
C GLY A 280 8.70 -14.37 20.51
N PRO A 281 9.96 -14.44 20.97
CA PRO A 281 10.76 -13.25 21.30
C PRO A 281 11.24 -12.44 20.10
N GLY A 282 11.04 -12.90 18.88
CA GLY A 282 11.39 -12.17 17.65
C GLY A 282 10.20 -11.48 16.99
N GLU A 283 8.99 -11.75 17.45
CA GLU A 283 7.77 -11.22 16.87
C GLU A 283 7.21 -10.07 17.74
N PRO A 284 6.58 -9.06 17.15
CA PRO A 284 5.86 -8.07 17.91
C PRO A 284 4.65 -8.70 18.62
N ALA A 285 4.28 -8.19 19.80
CA ALA A 285 3.03 -8.56 20.45
C ALA A 285 1.83 -8.16 19.61
N VAL A 286 1.91 -6.97 19.00
CA VAL A 286 0.89 -6.40 18.11
C VAL A 286 1.57 -5.65 16.98
N ALA A 287 1.08 -5.82 15.76
CA ALA A 287 1.37 -4.89 14.67
C ALA A 287 0.14 -4.70 13.80
N GLY A 288 0.11 -3.60 13.07
CA GLY A 288 -0.98 -3.29 12.16
C GLY A 288 -0.91 -1.86 11.62
N LEU A 289 -1.96 -1.49 10.92
CA LEU A 289 -2.06 -0.21 10.26
C LEU A 289 -3.19 0.62 10.88
N VAL A 290 -2.87 1.80 11.37
CA VAL A 290 -3.84 2.82 11.77
C VAL A 290 -4.22 3.62 10.53
N LEU A 291 -5.47 3.57 10.14
CA LEU A 291 -6.04 4.31 9.02
C LEU A 291 -6.66 5.61 9.52
N LEU A 292 -6.20 6.73 9.01
CA LEU A 292 -6.78 8.05 9.26
C LEU A 292 -7.66 8.42 8.07
N GLY A 293 -8.98 8.46 8.27
CA GLY A 293 -9.96 8.67 7.21
C GLY A 293 -10.34 7.39 6.43
N ASN A 294 -11.11 7.55 5.36
CA ASN A 294 -11.67 6.44 4.58
C ASN A 294 -11.11 6.33 3.15
N ASP A 295 -10.48 7.38 2.62
CA ASP A 295 -9.93 7.40 1.28
C ASP A 295 -8.55 6.71 1.23
N PRO A 296 -8.22 5.93 0.18
CA PRO A 296 -6.91 5.30 0.03
C PRO A 296 -5.72 6.27 -0.01
N SER A 297 -5.94 7.53 -0.38
CA SER A 297 -4.90 8.58 -0.39
C SER A 297 -4.68 9.25 0.97
N GLU A 298 -5.61 9.07 1.91
CA GLU A 298 -5.48 9.64 3.26
C GLU A 298 -4.43 8.91 4.09
N PRO A 299 -3.79 9.58 5.05
CA PRO A 299 -2.67 9.03 5.81
C PRO A 299 -2.97 7.69 6.48
N CYS A 300 -1.97 6.85 6.54
CA CYS A 300 -1.97 5.64 7.36
C CYS A 300 -0.63 5.49 8.09
N VAL A 301 -0.65 4.78 9.20
CA VAL A 301 0.49 4.70 10.11
C VAL A 301 0.74 3.26 10.53
N TRP A 302 1.94 2.77 10.24
CA TRP A 302 2.37 1.46 10.71
C TRP A 302 2.69 1.52 12.21
N LEU A 303 2.04 0.64 12.96
CA LEU A 303 2.21 0.49 14.39
C LEU A 303 2.82 -0.87 14.71
N THR A 304 3.72 -0.88 15.69
CA THR A 304 4.27 -2.11 16.28
C THR A 304 4.38 -1.92 17.78
N ILE A 305 3.89 -2.88 18.55
CA ILE A 305 4.09 -2.97 20.00
C ILE A 305 5.00 -4.18 20.26
N PRO A 306 6.16 -3.99 20.89
CA PRO A 306 7.09 -5.08 21.20
C PRO A 306 6.45 -6.11 22.14
N HIS A 307 6.90 -7.36 22.02
CA HIS A 307 6.45 -8.41 22.92
C HIS A 307 6.98 -8.15 24.35
N PRO A 308 6.15 -8.28 25.40
CA PRO A 308 6.56 -8.01 26.78
C PRO A 308 7.74 -8.86 27.27
N LEU A 309 7.97 -10.04 26.66
CA LEU A 309 9.11 -10.92 26.92
C LEU A 309 10.36 -10.59 26.10
N ALA A 310 10.28 -9.61 25.20
CA ALA A 310 11.48 -9.06 24.58
C ALA A 310 12.26 -8.33 25.66
N GLY A 311 13.56 -8.71 25.84
CA GLY A 311 14.42 -8.08 26.85
C GLY A 311 14.50 -6.56 26.68
N PRO A 312 15.06 -5.83 27.67
CA PRO A 312 15.05 -4.36 27.73
C PRO A 312 15.69 -3.68 26.52
N ASP A 313 16.46 -4.41 25.74
CA ASP A 313 17.09 -3.89 24.53
C ASP A 313 16.18 -3.81 23.31
N GLY A 314 14.89 -4.24 23.42
CA GLY A 314 13.78 -4.02 22.46
C GLY A 314 14.13 -3.86 20.98
N ALA A 315 15.36 -4.15 20.66
CA ALA A 315 15.94 -4.06 19.34
C ALA A 315 15.33 -5.17 18.48
N PHE A 316 14.11 -4.93 18.03
CA PHE A 316 13.71 -5.50 16.75
C PHE A 316 14.68 -4.94 15.72
N GLY A 317 15.75 -5.71 15.48
CA GLY A 317 16.68 -5.38 14.43
C GLY A 317 15.86 -5.08 13.18
N ALA A 318 16.10 -3.95 12.57
CA ALA A 318 15.62 -3.58 11.26
C ALA A 318 16.04 -4.59 10.16
N ASN A 319 16.53 -5.74 10.56
CA ASN A 319 17.12 -6.82 9.79
C ASN A 319 16.47 -8.17 10.11
N GLY A 320 15.15 -8.28 9.93
CA GLY A 320 14.46 -9.57 9.93
C GLY A 320 14.67 -10.32 8.60
N VAL A 321 15.93 -10.67 8.28
CA VAL A 321 16.23 -11.71 7.30
C VAL A 321 16.76 -12.91 8.07
N GLY A 322 15.89 -13.80 8.48
CA GLY A 322 16.23 -15.15 8.90
C GLY A 322 16.80 -15.92 7.71
N ALA A 323 18.10 -15.84 7.51
CA ALA A 323 18.82 -16.83 6.73
C ALA A 323 18.90 -18.09 7.57
N SER A 324 18.13 -19.10 7.23
CA SER A 324 18.37 -20.48 7.69
C SER A 324 19.61 -21.02 6.99
N ASP A 325 20.79 -20.71 7.53
CA ASP A 325 22.01 -21.46 7.28
C ASP A 325 21.94 -22.76 8.09
N GLN A 326 21.25 -23.76 7.57
CA GLN A 326 21.52 -25.14 7.91
C GLN A 326 22.30 -25.76 6.76
N ALA A 327 23.62 -25.85 6.95
CA ALA A 327 24.46 -26.69 6.14
C ALA A 327 24.03 -28.17 6.30
N PRO A 328 24.01 -28.97 5.23
CA PRO A 328 23.67 -30.39 5.34
C PRO A 328 24.80 -31.13 6.08
N PRO A 329 24.50 -32.17 6.84
CA PRO A 329 25.50 -32.96 7.54
C PRO A 329 26.38 -33.69 6.53
N SER A 330 27.68 -33.51 6.67
CA SER A 330 28.71 -34.30 5.94
C SER A 330 28.62 -35.78 6.30
N LYS A 331 28.50 -36.60 5.29
CA LYS A 331 28.92 -38.02 5.34
C LYS A 331 30.19 -38.20 4.54
#